data_969e8220382fb8a2da751781bc571f70
#
_entry.id   969e8220382fb8a2da751781bc571f70
#
_cell.length_a   1.000
_cell.length_b   1.000
_cell.length_c   1.000
_cell.angle_alpha   90.00
_cell.angle_beta   90.00
_cell.angle_gamma   90.00
#
_symmetry.space_group_name_H-M   'P 1'
#
loop_
_entity.id
_entity.type
_entity.pdbx_description
1 polymer ?
#
loop_
_entity_poly.entity_id
_entity_poly.type
_entity_poly.pdbx_seq_one_letter_code
_entity_poly.pdbx_strand_id
1 'polypeptide(L)'
;QFVSELYNQKEKFDELLAIYIPKLKLENSLEQTISSYSLGMKQKIYLAGAFMSNAQNIILDEPFNAIDPESTSVIKKILFDLKDTGKMILFSVHNLDLVSNFCDKIIFIDNRHSIFECNNPQNFDVLEKIFFDKCVIKK
;
A
#
# COMPACT_ATOMS: atom_id res chain seq x y z
N GLN A 1 16.13 11.86 7.49
CA GLN A 1 16.48 13.28 7.63
C GLN A 1 15.71 14.16 6.62
N PHE A 2 15.78 13.87 5.30
CA PHE A 2 15.06 14.66 4.28
C PHE A 2 13.54 14.72 4.52
N VAL A 3 12.89 13.60 4.86
CA VAL A 3 11.45 13.55 5.12
C VAL A 3 11.09 14.32 6.40
N SER A 4 11.89 14.23 7.45
CA SER A 4 11.67 14.98 8.70
C SER A 4 11.83 16.48 8.53
N GLU A 5 12.75 16.90 7.66
CA GLU A 5 12.96 18.33 7.31
C GLU A 5 11.79 18.88 6.49
N LEU A 6 11.26 18.11 5.53
CA LEU A 6 10.09 18.48 4.72
C LEU A 6 8.84 18.77 5.55
N TYR A 7 8.63 18.03 6.63
CA TYR A 7 7.42 18.15 7.44
C TYR A 7 7.62 18.95 8.73
N ASN A 8 8.84 19.43 9.01
CA ASN A 8 9.20 20.25 10.18
C ASN A 8 8.73 19.67 11.54
N GLN A 9 8.73 18.32 11.66
CA GLN A 9 8.19 17.56 12.80
C GLN A 9 9.15 16.42 13.21
N LYS A 10 10.40 16.79 13.54
CA LYS A 10 11.44 15.79 13.84
C LYS A 10 11.05 14.83 14.97
N GLU A 11 10.54 15.34 16.08
CA GLU A 11 10.14 14.51 17.24
C GLU A 11 9.06 13.48 16.84
N LYS A 12 8.01 13.93 16.15
CA LYS A 12 6.95 13.06 15.66
C LYS A 12 7.44 12.05 14.61
N PHE A 13 8.43 12.44 13.82
CA PHE A 13 9.06 11.53 12.85
C PHE A 13 9.80 10.40 13.57
N ASP A 14 10.58 10.72 14.60
CA ASP A 14 11.35 9.73 15.38
C ASP A 14 10.42 8.75 16.12
N GLU A 15 9.29 9.24 16.67
CA GLU A 15 8.25 8.40 17.25
C GLU A 15 7.64 7.43 16.23
N LEU A 16 7.29 7.92 15.04
CA LEU A 16 6.70 7.08 13.98
C LEU A 16 7.72 6.10 13.42
N LEU A 17 8.98 6.49 13.33
CA LEU A 17 10.08 5.62 12.92
C LEU A 17 10.22 4.45 13.89
N ALA A 18 10.18 4.72 15.21
CA ALA A 18 10.21 3.69 16.25
C ALA A 18 9.00 2.71 16.17
N ILE A 19 7.87 3.14 15.61
CA ILE A 19 6.68 2.30 15.42
C ILE A 19 6.77 1.46 14.15
N TYR A 20 7.12 2.07 13.00
CA TYR A 20 7.01 1.40 11.71
C TYR A 20 8.22 0.56 11.34
N ILE A 21 9.42 0.94 11.75
CA ILE A 21 10.65 0.18 11.43
C ILE A 21 10.59 -1.25 11.99
N PRO A 22 10.25 -1.49 13.27
CA PRO A 22 10.10 -2.84 13.80
C PRO A 22 8.98 -3.63 13.11
N LYS A 23 7.82 -3.00 12.88
CA LYS A 23 6.70 -3.66 12.20
C LYS A 23 7.08 -4.17 10.81
N LEU A 24 7.94 -3.45 10.10
CA LEU A 24 8.41 -3.81 8.76
C LEU A 24 9.68 -4.67 8.76
N LYS A 25 10.23 -5.00 9.94
CA LYS A 25 11.45 -5.79 10.14
C LYS A 25 12.68 -5.16 9.46
N LEU A 26 12.86 -3.86 9.66
CA LEU A 26 13.96 -3.08 9.06
C LEU A 26 15.04 -2.67 10.08
N GLU A 27 14.92 -3.05 11.36
CA GLU A 27 15.80 -2.60 12.44
C GLU A 27 17.27 -2.92 12.16
N ASN A 28 17.54 -4.14 11.71
CA ASN A 28 18.90 -4.61 11.44
C ASN A 28 19.51 -4.04 10.16
N SER A 29 18.76 -3.21 9.44
CA SER A 29 19.17 -2.67 8.14
C SER A 29 19.40 -1.16 8.17
N LEU A 30 19.10 -0.49 9.28
CA LEU A 30 19.15 0.97 9.37
C LEU A 30 20.57 1.55 9.18
N GLU A 31 21.60 0.79 9.49
CA GLU A 31 23.01 1.20 9.31
C GLU A 31 23.52 0.94 7.88
N GLN A 32 22.77 0.23 7.08
CA GLN A 32 23.14 -0.08 5.70
C GLN A 32 22.73 1.06 4.76
N THR A 33 23.45 1.21 3.65
CA THR A 33 23.04 2.13 2.60
C THR A 33 21.82 1.59 1.85
N ILE A 34 20.89 2.45 1.44
CA ILE A 34 19.70 2.05 0.66
C ILE A 34 20.06 1.34 -0.65
N SER A 35 21.24 1.62 -1.21
CA SER A 35 21.74 0.94 -2.41
C SER A 35 21.94 -0.56 -2.21
N SER A 36 22.28 -1.00 -1.00
CA SER A 36 22.48 -2.41 -0.65
C SER A 36 21.18 -3.15 -0.30
N TYR A 37 20.06 -2.44 -0.19
CA TYR A 37 18.78 -3.05 0.14
C TYR A 37 18.26 -3.94 -0.99
N SER A 38 17.67 -5.07 -0.63
CA SER A 38 16.86 -5.87 -1.56
C SER A 38 15.67 -5.06 -2.08
N LEU A 39 15.04 -5.50 -3.16
CA LEU A 39 13.85 -4.84 -3.70
C LEU A 39 12.73 -4.75 -2.64
N GLY A 40 12.48 -5.84 -1.91
CA GLY A 40 11.48 -5.86 -0.83
C GLY A 40 11.82 -4.91 0.33
N MET A 41 13.11 -4.79 0.70
CA MET A 41 13.55 -3.83 1.73
C MET A 41 13.35 -2.38 1.24
N LYS A 42 13.68 -2.09 -0.02
CA LYS A 42 13.42 -0.77 -0.61
C LYS A 42 11.93 -0.44 -0.60
N GLN A 43 11.08 -1.39 -0.97
CA GLN A 43 9.64 -1.21 -0.94
C GLN A 43 9.13 -0.92 0.48
N LYS A 44 9.60 -1.68 1.47
CA LYS A 44 9.24 -1.48 2.88
C LYS A 44 9.65 -0.09 3.40
N ILE A 45 10.84 0.40 3.07
CA ILE A 45 11.29 1.74 3.52
C ILE A 45 10.50 2.87 2.83
N TYR A 46 10.12 2.71 1.56
CA TYR A 46 9.23 3.68 0.88
C TYR A 46 7.85 3.70 1.53
N LEU A 47 7.28 2.55 1.87
CA LEU A 47 6.01 2.46 2.58
C LEU A 47 6.10 3.08 3.98
N ALA A 48 7.19 2.82 4.73
CA ALA A 48 7.41 3.48 6.02
C ALA A 48 7.39 5.01 5.87
N GLY A 49 8.08 5.56 4.87
CA GLY A 49 8.05 7.00 4.57
C GLY A 49 6.65 7.53 4.28
N ALA A 50 5.86 6.79 3.49
CA ALA A 50 4.47 7.15 3.20
C ALA A 50 3.59 7.15 4.46
N PHE A 51 3.71 6.13 5.31
CA PHE A 51 2.95 6.02 6.56
C PHE A 51 3.30 7.11 7.57
N MET A 52 4.58 7.49 7.63
CA MET A 52 5.09 8.55 8.51
C MET A 52 4.80 9.97 8.01
N SER A 53 4.40 10.15 6.76
CA SER A 53 4.17 11.46 6.16
C SER A 53 3.03 12.26 6.79
N ASN A 54 2.17 11.62 7.58
CA ASN A 54 0.94 12.19 8.15
C ASN A 54 -0.02 12.81 7.11
N ALA A 55 0.15 12.48 5.82
CA ALA A 55 -0.72 12.96 4.76
C ALA A 55 -2.16 12.46 4.97
N GLN A 56 -3.15 13.29 4.63
CA GLN A 56 -4.57 12.91 4.65
C GLN A 56 -4.90 11.93 3.52
N ASN A 57 -4.23 12.10 2.38
CA ASN A 57 -4.40 11.26 1.20
C ASN A 57 -3.08 10.55 0.90
N ILE A 58 -3.11 9.23 0.80
CA ILE A 58 -1.95 8.38 0.52
C ILE A 58 -2.18 7.68 -0.82
N ILE A 59 -1.26 7.84 -1.76
CA ILE A 59 -1.30 7.18 -3.07
C ILE A 59 -0.08 6.27 -3.17
N LEU A 60 -0.32 4.99 -3.45
CA LEU A 60 0.72 3.95 -3.50
C LEU A 60 0.62 3.21 -4.84
N ASP A 61 1.75 3.11 -5.52
CA ASP A 61 1.84 2.32 -6.74
C ASP A 61 2.44 0.94 -6.41
N GLU A 62 1.67 -0.11 -6.67
CA GLU A 62 2.02 -1.51 -6.40
C GLU A 62 2.68 -1.76 -5.02
N PRO A 63 2.06 -1.35 -3.90
CA PRO A 63 2.71 -1.37 -2.58
C PRO A 63 3.09 -2.76 -2.07
N PHE A 64 2.54 -3.82 -2.65
CA PHE A 64 2.80 -5.20 -2.24
C PHE A 64 3.82 -5.91 -3.14
N ASN A 65 4.37 -5.23 -4.15
CA ASN A 65 5.32 -5.84 -5.07
C ASN A 65 6.63 -6.18 -4.35
N ALA A 66 7.14 -7.39 -4.59
CA ALA A 66 8.35 -7.95 -3.97
C ALA A 66 8.31 -8.04 -2.42
N ILE A 67 7.14 -7.93 -1.82
CA ILE A 67 6.91 -8.08 -0.38
C ILE A 67 6.53 -9.54 -0.07
N ASP A 68 7.14 -10.09 0.97
CA ASP A 68 6.79 -11.42 1.47
C ASP A 68 5.38 -11.46 2.09
N PRO A 69 4.72 -12.63 2.15
CA PRO A 69 3.33 -12.75 2.63
C PRO A 69 3.13 -12.24 4.06
N GLU A 70 4.10 -12.45 4.94
CA GLU A 70 4.01 -12.00 6.34
C GLU A 70 4.03 -10.47 6.40
N SER A 71 4.98 -9.84 5.71
CA SER A 71 5.06 -8.38 5.63
C SER A 71 3.86 -7.78 4.91
N THR A 72 3.30 -8.45 3.89
CA THR A 72 2.04 -8.04 3.23
C THR A 72 0.89 -7.96 4.23
N SER A 73 0.76 -8.95 5.11
CA SER A 73 -0.27 -8.94 6.16
C SER A 73 -0.11 -7.77 7.12
N VAL A 74 1.13 -7.49 7.53
CA VAL A 74 1.43 -6.33 8.41
C VAL A 74 1.12 -5.01 7.72
N ILE A 75 1.51 -4.85 6.45
CA ILE A 75 1.25 -3.64 5.66
C ILE A 75 -0.27 -3.43 5.51
N LYS A 76 -1.03 -4.47 5.19
CA LYS A 76 -2.49 -4.40 5.11
C LYS A 76 -3.09 -3.89 6.43
N LYS A 77 -2.61 -4.40 7.57
CA LYS A 77 -3.07 -3.94 8.88
C LYS A 77 -2.74 -2.47 9.12
N ILE A 78 -1.54 -2.01 8.77
CA ILE A 78 -1.17 -0.59 8.89
C ILE A 78 -2.07 0.29 8.03
N LEU A 79 -2.36 -0.11 6.79
CA LEU A 79 -3.25 0.63 5.90
C LEU A 79 -4.68 0.69 6.45
N PHE A 80 -5.15 -0.39 7.07
CA PHE A 80 -6.44 -0.44 7.75
C PHE A 80 -6.47 0.54 8.93
N ASP A 81 -5.46 0.49 9.81
CA ASP A 81 -5.35 1.39 10.96
C ASP A 81 -5.34 2.87 10.50
N LEU A 82 -4.62 3.18 9.42
CA LEU A 82 -4.57 4.53 8.84
C LEU A 82 -5.93 4.97 8.27
N LYS A 83 -6.64 4.08 7.58
CA LYS A 83 -8.00 4.33 7.10
C LYS A 83 -8.96 4.65 8.25
N ASP A 84 -8.89 3.90 9.34
CA ASP A 84 -9.74 4.09 10.52
C ASP A 84 -9.50 5.45 11.20
N THR A 85 -8.33 6.07 10.99
CA THR A 85 -8.08 7.48 11.37
C THR A 85 -8.68 8.51 10.41
N GLY A 86 -9.42 8.09 9.39
CA GLY A 86 -10.08 8.95 8.41
C GLY A 86 -9.23 9.31 7.19
N LYS A 87 -8.09 8.65 6.99
CA LYS A 87 -7.25 8.89 5.80
C LYS A 87 -7.83 8.20 4.57
N MET A 88 -7.69 8.85 3.41
CA MET A 88 -7.98 8.24 2.11
C MET A 88 -6.73 7.53 1.59
N ILE A 89 -6.88 6.27 1.18
CA ILE A 89 -5.79 5.46 0.65
C ILE A 89 -6.19 4.95 -0.74
N LEU A 90 -5.39 5.31 -1.74
CA LEU A 90 -5.49 4.82 -3.10
C LEU A 90 -4.24 4.00 -3.43
N PHE A 91 -4.41 2.79 -3.92
CA PHE A 91 -3.27 1.99 -4.36
C PHE A 91 -3.58 1.19 -5.62
N SER A 92 -2.56 1.00 -6.45
CA SER A 92 -2.64 0.13 -7.62
C SER A 92 -2.22 -1.30 -7.27
N VAL A 93 -2.87 -2.28 -7.88
CA VAL A 93 -2.46 -3.69 -7.86
C VAL A 93 -2.93 -4.38 -9.13
N HIS A 94 -2.25 -5.47 -9.51
CA HIS A 94 -2.66 -6.32 -10.63
C HIS A 94 -3.19 -7.69 -10.20
N ASN A 95 -3.27 -7.96 -8.90
CA ASN A 95 -3.78 -9.20 -8.33
C ASN A 95 -5.09 -8.97 -7.56
N LEU A 96 -6.18 -9.59 -8.03
CA LEU A 96 -7.51 -9.47 -7.41
C LEU A 96 -7.60 -10.04 -6.00
N ASP A 97 -6.81 -11.08 -5.68
CA ASP A 97 -6.78 -11.68 -4.34
C ASP A 97 -6.35 -10.67 -3.28
N LEU A 98 -5.45 -9.74 -3.65
CA LEU A 98 -4.96 -8.74 -2.72
C LEU A 98 -6.04 -7.74 -2.28
N VAL A 99 -7.07 -7.54 -3.11
CA VAL A 99 -8.09 -6.52 -2.89
C VAL A 99 -9.46 -7.07 -2.49
N SER A 100 -9.74 -8.34 -2.75
CA SER A 100 -11.07 -8.93 -2.59
C SER A 100 -11.70 -8.72 -1.21
N ASN A 101 -10.89 -8.71 -0.14
CA ASN A 101 -11.34 -8.55 1.24
C ASN A 101 -10.65 -7.37 1.95
N PHE A 102 -10.18 -6.36 1.21
CA PHE A 102 -9.31 -5.37 1.79
C PHE A 102 -9.73 -3.92 1.55
N CYS A 103 -10.19 -3.55 0.36
CA CYS A 103 -10.60 -2.18 0.02
C CYS A 103 -12.13 -2.00 0.02
N ASP A 104 -12.60 -0.77 0.11
CA ASP A 104 -14.03 -0.46 0.05
C ASP A 104 -14.54 -0.37 -1.39
N LYS A 105 -13.72 0.23 -2.26
CA LYS A 105 -14.03 0.45 -3.68
C LYS A 105 -12.90 -0.06 -4.56
N ILE A 106 -13.26 -0.48 -5.76
CA ILE A 106 -12.33 -0.95 -6.78
C ILE A 106 -12.58 -0.19 -8.06
N ILE A 107 -11.49 0.28 -8.67
CA ILE A 107 -11.48 0.92 -9.98
C ILE A 107 -10.69 0.01 -10.91
N PHE A 108 -11.34 -0.53 -11.93
CA PHE A 108 -10.69 -1.29 -12.99
C PHE A 108 -10.28 -0.36 -14.12
N ILE A 109 -9.05 -0.49 -14.57
CA ILE A 109 -8.50 0.25 -15.70
C ILE A 109 -8.04 -0.78 -16.72
N ASP A 110 -8.58 -0.75 -17.93
CA ASP A 110 -8.15 -1.62 -19.03
C ASP A 110 -7.26 -0.88 -20.03
N ASN A 111 -6.62 -1.65 -20.92
CA ASN A 111 -5.75 -1.09 -21.99
C ASN A 111 -6.49 -0.24 -23.02
N ARG A 112 -7.82 -0.19 -22.99
CA ARG A 112 -8.67 0.60 -23.89
C ARG A 112 -9.13 1.91 -23.26
N HIS A 113 -8.50 2.29 -22.13
CA HIS A 113 -8.87 3.47 -21.36
C HIS A 113 -10.29 3.44 -20.80
N SER A 114 -10.93 2.27 -20.74
CA SER A 114 -12.21 2.14 -20.04
C SER A 114 -11.93 2.09 -18.53
N ILE A 115 -12.72 2.85 -17.80
CA ILE A 115 -12.69 2.89 -16.35
C ILE A 115 -14.03 2.38 -15.84
N PHE A 116 -13.99 1.39 -14.96
CA PHE A 116 -15.16 0.86 -14.30
C PHE A 116 -14.94 0.88 -12.79
N GLU A 117 -15.85 1.49 -12.05
CA GLU A 117 -15.83 1.55 -10.59
C GLU A 117 -16.94 0.67 -10.00
N CYS A 118 -16.63 -0.03 -8.92
CA CYS A 118 -17.63 -0.73 -8.11
C CYS A 118 -17.27 -0.70 -6.62
N ASN A 119 -18.28 -0.87 -5.77
CA ASN A 119 -18.03 -1.25 -4.38
C ASN A 119 -17.44 -2.66 -4.34
N ASN A 120 -16.50 -2.88 -3.44
CA ASN A 120 -15.91 -4.20 -3.28
C ASN A 120 -16.96 -5.20 -2.76
N PRO A 121 -17.24 -6.31 -3.49
CA PRO A 121 -18.23 -7.28 -3.06
C PRO A 121 -17.79 -8.09 -1.83
N GLN A 122 -16.56 -7.92 -1.35
CA GLN A 122 -15.96 -8.70 -0.25
C GLN A 122 -16.00 -10.22 -0.50
N ASN A 123 -15.95 -10.61 -1.76
CA ASN A 123 -15.97 -12.00 -2.22
C ASN A 123 -15.17 -12.11 -3.52
N PHE A 124 -14.16 -12.99 -3.52
CA PHE A 124 -13.25 -13.13 -4.65
C PHE A 124 -13.97 -13.60 -5.94
N ASP A 125 -14.81 -14.62 -5.87
CA ASP A 125 -15.48 -15.19 -7.05
C ASP A 125 -16.42 -14.16 -7.71
N VAL A 126 -17.10 -13.36 -6.90
CA VAL A 126 -17.97 -12.27 -7.40
C VAL A 126 -17.12 -11.18 -8.04
N LEU A 127 -15.99 -10.81 -7.42
CA LEU A 127 -15.08 -9.80 -7.94
C LEU A 127 -14.44 -10.25 -9.26
N GLU A 128 -14.00 -11.49 -9.34
CA GLU A 128 -13.44 -12.09 -10.54
C GLU A 128 -14.45 -12.08 -11.68
N LYS A 129 -15.71 -12.47 -11.42
CA LYS A 129 -16.78 -12.40 -12.41
C LYS A 129 -17.01 -10.98 -12.92
N ILE A 130 -17.08 -9.99 -12.02
CA ILE A 130 -17.20 -8.58 -12.41
C ILE A 130 -16.04 -8.15 -13.31
N PHE A 131 -14.80 -8.54 -12.97
CA PHE A 131 -13.62 -8.23 -13.76
C PHE A 131 -13.73 -8.80 -15.18
N PHE A 132 -14.06 -10.08 -15.33
CA PHE A 132 -14.19 -10.72 -16.63
C PHE A 132 -15.35 -10.11 -17.46
N ASP A 133 -16.51 -9.91 -16.85
CA ASP A 133 -17.69 -9.36 -17.54
C ASP A 133 -17.48 -7.92 -18.04
N LYS A 134 -16.71 -7.11 -17.29
CA LYS A 134 -16.55 -5.67 -17.59
C LYS A 134 -15.26 -5.34 -18.35
N CYS A 135 -14.18 -6.06 -18.05
CA CYS A 135 -12.84 -5.71 -18.57
C CYS A 135 -12.36 -6.64 -19.67
N VAL A 136 -12.79 -7.91 -19.71
CA VAL A 136 -12.25 -8.92 -20.62
C VAL A 136 -13.21 -9.27 -21.78
N ILE A 137 -14.51 -9.32 -21.56
CA ILE A 137 -15.50 -9.89 -22.51
C ILE A 137 -16.02 -8.89 -23.56
N LYS A 138 -15.54 -7.65 -23.59
CA LYS A 138 -15.85 -6.74 -24.69
C LYS A 138 -14.91 -6.96 -25.88
N LYS A 139 -15.04 -8.11 -26.54
CA LYS A 139 -14.54 -8.33 -27.91
C LYS A 139 -15.63 -7.96 -28.92
#